data_2368824ebbbbb476b95d9aa7d69a79ed
#
_entry.id   2368824ebbbbb476b95d9aa7d69a79ed
#
_cell.length_a   1.000
_cell.length_b   1.000
_cell.length_c   1.000
_cell.angle_alpha   90.00
_cell.angle_beta   90.00
_cell.angle_gamma   90.00
#
_symmetry.space_group_name_H-M   'P 1'
#
loop_
_entity.id
_entity.type
_entity.pdbx_description
1 polymer ?
#
loop_
_entity_poly.entity_id
_entity_poly.type
_entity_poly.pdbx_seq_one_letter_code
_entity_poly.pdbx_strand_id
1 'polypeptide(L)'
;DKLVSYKRDAMNLDLDRVEIENSHELLPLIPGIPAIPKGVSLHDYQQEAINNWAERDYCGIFDMATGTGKTYTGLGAAVRLFRDNKRLAIIIVCPYQHLVEQWVEDIEKFNMRPTIGYSSSKQTDWKKRLANDIMDFKLDVIKSFCFVTTNATFSSEYVQKQLNKLGPDTLLMVDEAHNFGAENLRRMLNPKFEYRLALSAT
;
A
#
# COMPACT_ATOMS: atom_id res chain seq x y z
N ASP A 1 -8.03 41.40 -33.42
CA ASP A 1 -9.05 40.38 -33.03
C ASP A 1 -8.46 39.00 -32.78
N LYS A 2 -7.59 38.48 -33.64
CA LYS A 2 -6.93 37.16 -33.43
C LYS A 2 -5.99 37.13 -32.22
N LEU A 3 -5.29 38.23 -31.93
CA LEU A 3 -4.36 38.32 -30.78
C LEU A 3 -5.09 38.38 -29.42
N VAL A 4 -6.29 38.98 -29.41
CA VAL A 4 -7.12 39.04 -28.17
C VAL A 4 -7.78 37.69 -27.91
N SER A 5 -8.18 36.96 -28.96
CA SER A 5 -8.67 35.58 -28.85
C SER A 5 -7.59 34.64 -28.29
N TYR A 6 -6.37 34.72 -28.81
CA TYR A 6 -5.25 33.86 -28.35
C TYR A 6 -4.84 34.10 -26.89
N LYS A 7 -4.89 35.35 -26.42
CA LYS A 7 -4.66 35.69 -25.01
C LYS A 7 -5.78 35.19 -24.10
N ARG A 8 -7.01 35.19 -24.58
CA ARG A 8 -8.16 34.68 -23.81
C ARG A 8 -8.12 33.17 -23.65
N ASP A 9 -7.75 32.47 -24.70
CA ASP A 9 -7.64 31.02 -24.68
C ASP A 9 -6.47 30.55 -23.81
N ALA A 10 -5.33 31.28 -23.80
CA ALA A 10 -4.21 31.01 -22.94
C ALA A 10 -4.53 31.29 -21.44
N MET A 11 -5.27 32.35 -21.15
CA MET A 11 -5.72 32.65 -19.79
C MET A 11 -6.74 31.60 -19.28
N ASN A 12 -7.65 31.15 -20.14
CA ASN A 12 -8.61 30.11 -19.77
C ASN A 12 -7.95 28.76 -19.56
N LEU A 13 -6.93 28.41 -20.36
CA LEU A 13 -6.13 27.20 -20.16
C LEU A 13 -5.35 27.21 -18.82
N ASP A 14 -4.80 28.35 -18.41
CA ASP A 14 -4.12 28.49 -17.13
C ASP A 14 -5.08 28.46 -15.93
N LEU A 15 -6.29 29.05 -16.09
CA LEU A 15 -7.33 28.98 -15.05
C LEU A 15 -7.87 27.55 -14.87
N ASP A 16 -8.15 26.85 -15.98
CA ASP A 16 -8.59 25.47 -15.96
C ASP A 16 -7.50 24.54 -15.36
N ARG A 17 -6.22 24.84 -15.61
CA ARG A 17 -5.09 24.09 -15.03
C ARG A 17 -4.93 24.35 -13.55
N VAL A 18 -5.09 25.59 -13.11
CA VAL A 18 -5.04 25.97 -11.68
C VAL A 18 -6.26 25.40 -10.93
N GLU A 19 -7.45 25.40 -11.54
CA GLU A 19 -8.65 24.78 -10.97
C GLU A 19 -8.54 23.25 -10.88
N ILE A 20 -7.90 22.59 -11.85
CA ILE A 20 -7.64 21.15 -11.83
C ILE A 20 -6.61 20.79 -10.75
N GLU A 21 -5.52 21.55 -10.60
CA GLU A 21 -4.54 21.35 -9.54
C GLU A 21 -5.14 21.60 -8.14
N ASN A 22 -5.97 22.63 -7.98
CA ASN A 22 -6.67 22.91 -6.73
C ASN A 22 -7.85 21.97 -6.46
N SER A 23 -8.51 21.43 -7.48
CA SER A 23 -9.60 20.47 -7.30
C SER A 23 -9.10 19.10 -6.86
N HIS A 24 -7.83 18.72 -7.14
CA HIS A 24 -7.24 17.51 -6.61
C HIS A 24 -6.95 17.56 -5.09
N GLU A 25 -6.77 18.77 -4.53
CA GLU A 25 -6.61 18.95 -3.09
C GLU A 25 -7.93 18.98 -2.30
N LEU A 26 -9.06 19.18 -2.96
CA LEU A 26 -10.37 19.41 -2.34
C LEU A 26 -11.33 18.21 -2.41
N LEU A 27 -11.01 17.15 -3.13
CA LEU A 27 -11.83 15.96 -3.13
C LEU A 27 -11.70 15.25 -1.78
N PRO A 28 -12.81 14.96 -1.08
CA PRO A 28 -12.76 14.20 0.15
C PRO A 28 -12.12 12.84 -0.12
N LEU A 29 -11.16 12.45 0.71
CA LEU A 29 -10.55 11.14 0.62
C LEU A 29 -11.63 10.07 0.75
N ILE A 30 -11.74 9.19 -0.24
CA ILE A 30 -12.65 8.05 -0.18
C ILE A 30 -12.08 7.09 0.88
N PRO A 31 -12.80 6.77 1.95
CA PRO A 31 -12.30 5.89 2.99
C PRO A 31 -11.88 4.53 2.43
N GLY A 32 -10.71 4.05 2.85
CA GLY A 32 -10.16 2.77 2.41
C GLY A 32 -9.32 2.83 1.14
N ILE A 33 -9.27 3.96 0.45
CA ILE A 33 -8.37 4.17 -0.69
C ILE A 33 -7.02 4.68 -0.18
N PRO A 34 -5.90 4.01 -0.49
CA PRO A 34 -4.57 4.43 -0.07
C PRO A 34 -4.24 5.86 -0.50
N ALA A 35 -3.85 6.69 0.45
CA ALA A 35 -3.49 8.09 0.19
C ALA A 35 -2.40 8.56 1.16
N ILE A 36 -1.52 9.45 0.69
CA ILE A 36 -0.55 10.12 1.54
C ILE A 36 -1.31 11.03 2.54
N PRO A 37 -0.99 11.00 3.84
CA PRO A 37 -1.64 11.84 4.83
C PRO A 37 -1.48 13.33 4.50
N LYS A 38 -2.51 14.12 4.76
CA LYS A 38 -2.45 15.57 4.55
C LYS A 38 -1.33 16.18 5.38
N GLY A 39 -0.52 17.03 4.75
CA GLY A 39 0.64 17.68 5.39
C GLY A 39 1.88 16.79 5.53
N VAL A 40 1.84 15.55 5.05
CA VAL A 40 3.00 14.66 4.98
C VAL A 40 3.63 14.75 3.58
N SER A 41 4.92 15.02 3.53
CA SER A 41 5.74 14.93 2.33
C SER A 41 6.80 13.85 2.54
N LEU A 42 6.90 12.94 1.59
CA LEU A 42 8.00 11.97 1.59
C LEU A 42 9.31 12.67 1.24
N HIS A 43 10.38 12.31 1.92
CA HIS A 43 11.72 12.80 1.61
C HIS A 43 12.19 12.34 0.23
N ASP A 44 13.14 13.07 -0.37
CA ASP A 44 13.63 12.78 -1.72
C ASP A 44 14.15 11.34 -1.84
N TYR A 45 14.90 10.85 -0.84
CA TYR A 45 15.41 9.47 -0.84
C TYR A 45 14.29 8.40 -0.76
N GLN A 46 13.16 8.71 -0.10
CA GLN A 46 11.99 7.83 -0.06
C GLN A 46 11.29 7.80 -1.42
N GLN A 47 11.13 8.95 -2.06
CA GLN A 47 10.56 9.06 -3.39
C GLN A 47 11.42 8.35 -4.43
N GLU A 48 12.75 8.51 -4.33
CA GLU A 48 13.71 7.81 -5.20
C GLU A 48 13.61 6.28 -5.04
N ALA A 49 13.56 5.79 -3.81
CA ALA A 49 13.39 4.36 -3.55
C ALA A 49 12.09 3.81 -4.17
N ILE A 50 10.98 4.55 -4.03
CA ILE A 50 9.68 4.16 -4.60
C ILE A 50 9.74 4.19 -6.14
N ASN A 51 10.35 5.20 -6.75
CA ASN A 51 10.49 5.28 -8.20
C ASN A 51 11.33 4.12 -8.75
N ASN A 52 12.47 3.84 -8.13
CA ASN A 52 13.34 2.72 -8.52
C ASN A 52 12.64 1.36 -8.40
N TRP A 53 11.78 1.20 -7.39
CA TRP A 53 10.96 0.00 -7.22
C TRP A 53 9.89 -0.12 -8.30
N ALA A 54 9.23 0.98 -8.66
CA ALA A 54 8.25 1.03 -9.75
C ALA A 54 8.89 0.68 -11.10
N GLU A 55 10.10 1.19 -11.38
CA GLU A 55 10.86 0.87 -12.60
C GLU A 55 11.30 -0.60 -12.69
N ARG A 56 11.27 -1.33 -11.58
CA ARG A 56 11.57 -2.76 -11.49
C ARG A 56 10.30 -3.61 -11.36
N ASP A 57 9.25 -3.21 -12.03
CA ASP A 57 7.96 -3.92 -12.05
C ASP A 57 7.40 -4.16 -10.64
N TYR A 58 7.61 -3.20 -9.72
CA TYR A 58 7.14 -3.25 -8.33
C TYR A 58 7.62 -4.50 -7.57
N CYS A 59 8.87 -4.89 -7.79
CA CYS A 59 9.50 -6.01 -7.09
C CYS A 59 10.88 -5.61 -6.56
N GLY A 60 11.09 -5.68 -5.25
CA GLY A 60 12.38 -5.30 -4.67
C GLY A 60 12.42 -5.24 -3.15
N ILE A 61 13.51 -4.69 -2.66
CA ILE A 61 13.81 -4.54 -1.23
C ILE A 61 14.18 -3.08 -0.95
N PHE A 62 13.57 -2.50 0.08
CA PHE A 62 14.04 -1.25 0.68
C PHE A 62 14.93 -1.58 1.86
N ASP A 63 16.22 -1.41 1.67
CA ASP A 63 17.21 -1.56 2.72
C ASP A 63 17.50 -0.17 3.30
N MET A 64 16.96 0.09 4.48
CA MET A 64 16.91 1.43 5.07
C MET A 64 17.29 1.37 6.55
N ALA A 65 18.15 2.26 7.00
CA ALA A 65 18.54 2.32 8.41
C ALA A 65 17.33 2.50 9.34
N THR A 66 17.47 2.03 10.57
CA THR A 66 16.43 2.20 11.61
C THR A 66 16.14 3.70 11.82
N GLY A 67 14.86 4.07 11.94
CA GLY A 67 14.43 5.45 12.15
C GLY A 67 14.37 6.33 10.89
N THR A 68 14.64 5.79 9.71
CA THR A 68 14.57 6.55 8.44
C THR A 68 13.18 6.54 7.78
N GLY A 69 12.14 6.11 8.49
CA GLY A 69 10.77 6.13 7.98
C GLY A 69 10.43 4.99 7.03
N LYS A 70 10.97 3.78 7.24
CA LYS A 70 10.66 2.58 6.43
C LYS A 70 9.16 2.35 6.23
N THR A 71 8.37 2.43 7.30
CA THR A 71 6.91 2.25 7.26
C THR A 71 6.26 3.24 6.32
N TYR A 72 6.61 4.53 6.41
CA TYR A 72 6.08 5.57 5.53
C TYR A 72 6.54 5.38 4.08
N THR A 73 7.78 4.92 3.87
CA THR A 73 8.26 4.60 2.52
C THR A 73 7.49 3.42 1.93
N GLY A 74 7.26 2.37 2.72
CA GLY A 74 6.45 1.21 2.30
C GLY A 74 5.00 1.58 2.00
N LEU A 75 4.36 2.36 2.87
CA LEU A 75 2.99 2.84 2.65
C LEU A 75 2.91 3.81 1.46
N GLY A 76 3.92 4.67 1.27
CA GLY A 76 4.05 5.52 0.08
C GLY A 76 4.18 4.71 -1.20
N ALA A 77 4.91 3.60 -1.17
CA ALA A 77 5.01 2.66 -2.27
C ALA A 77 3.65 2.03 -2.61
N ALA A 78 2.87 1.62 -1.60
CA ALA A 78 1.51 1.12 -1.80
C ALA A 78 0.58 2.18 -2.41
N VAL A 79 0.66 3.44 -1.98
CA VAL A 79 -0.08 4.55 -2.57
C VAL A 79 0.30 4.75 -4.03
N ARG A 80 1.58 4.74 -4.36
CA ARG A 80 2.07 4.88 -5.74
C ARG A 80 1.53 3.75 -6.61
N LEU A 81 1.66 2.50 -6.18
CA LEU A 81 1.17 1.34 -6.91
C LEU A 81 -0.35 1.39 -7.12
N PHE A 82 -1.11 1.79 -6.09
CA PHE A 82 -2.55 1.98 -6.23
C PHE A 82 -2.89 3.07 -7.27
N ARG A 83 -2.16 4.18 -7.28
CA ARG A 83 -2.36 5.25 -8.27
C ARG A 83 -2.13 4.76 -9.70
N ASP A 84 -1.12 3.92 -9.89
CA ASP A 84 -0.77 3.38 -11.20
C ASP A 84 -1.81 2.33 -11.66
N ASN A 85 -2.25 1.43 -10.78
CA ASN A 85 -3.15 0.33 -11.13
C ASN A 85 -4.64 0.61 -10.92
N LYS A 86 -5.00 1.60 -10.09
CA LYS A 86 -6.39 1.93 -9.69
C LYS A 86 -7.12 0.83 -8.91
N ARG A 87 -6.44 -0.25 -8.58
CA ARG A 87 -6.94 -1.43 -7.88
C ARG A 87 -5.77 -2.14 -7.19
N LEU A 88 -5.90 -2.45 -5.88
CA LEU A 88 -4.80 -3.08 -5.13
C LEU A 88 -5.27 -3.76 -3.86
N ALA A 89 -4.99 -5.05 -3.71
CA ALA A 89 -5.01 -5.76 -2.44
C ALA A 89 -3.63 -5.65 -1.77
N ILE A 90 -3.57 -5.18 -0.53
CA ILE A 90 -2.32 -4.93 0.20
C ILE A 90 -2.23 -5.91 1.36
N ILE A 91 -1.21 -6.76 1.35
CA ILE A 91 -0.93 -7.74 2.40
C ILE A 91 0.40 -7.36 3.07
N ILE A 92 0.34 -7.05 4.36
CA ILE A 92 1.51 -6.65 5.15
C ILE A 92 1.81 -7.73 6.19
N VAL A 93 3.04 -8.23 6.20
CA VAL A 93 3.48 -9.29 7.09
C VAL A 93 4.59 -8.77 7.98
N CYS A 94 4.39 -8.86 9.29
CA CYS A 94 5.35 -8.47 10.32
C CYS A 94 5.83 -9.69 11.11
N PRO A 95 7.06 -9.70 11.66
CA PRO A 95 7.54 -10.82 12.44
C PRO A 95 6.80 -10.99 13.78
N TYR A 96 6.33 -9.89 14.39
CA TYR A 96 5.77 -9.88 15.75
C TYR A 96 4.48 -9.05 15.86
N GLN A 97 3.62 -9.40 16.83
CA GLN A 97 2.33 -8.73 17.05
C GLN A 97 2.48 -7.23 17.37
N HIS A 98 3.46 -6.84 18.17
CA HIS A 98 3.67 -5.43 18.50
C HIS A 98 4.03 -4.57 17.27
N LEU A 99 4.71 -5.15 16.28
CA LEU A 99 4.98 -4.47 15.02
C LEU A 99 3.70 -4.34 14.17
N VAL A 100 2.82 -5.34 14.19
CA VAL A 100 1.49 -5.22 13.57
C VAL A 100 0.72 -4.03 14.14
N GLU A 101 0.69 -3.87 15.46
CA GLU A 101 0.01 -2.75 16.12
C GLU A 101 0.61 -1.39 15.73
N GLN A 102 1.93 -1.28 15.60
CA GLN A 102 2.60 -0.07 15.12
C GLN A 102 2.23 0.24 13.66
N TRP A 103 2.19 -0.78 12.81
CA TRP A 103 1.79 -0.62 11.43
C TRP A 103 0.36 -0.13 11.28
N VAL A 104 -0.57 -0.62 12.13
CA VAL A 104 -1.99 -0.23 12.10
C VAL A 104 -2.16 1.27 12.22
N GLU A 105 -1.46 1.91 13.16
CA GLU A 105 -1.54 3.36 13.37
C GLU A 105 -1.15 4.15 12.11
N ASP A 106 -0.10 3.72 11.42
CA ASP A 106 0.36 4.38 10.21
C ASP A 106 -0.50 4.03 8.98
N ILE A 107 -0.99 2.80 8.88
CA ILE A 107 -1.94 2.39 7.84
C ILE A 107 -3.20 3.26 7.89
N GLU A 108 -3.73 3.53 9.09
CA GLU A 108 -4.91 4.38 9.26
C GLU A 108 -4.65 5.83 8.85
N LYS A 109 -3.47 6.37 9.15
CA LYS A 109 -3.05 7.71 8.67
C LYS A 109 -3.02 7.79 7.14
N PHE A 110 -2.65 6.70 6.47
CA PHE A 110 -2.67 6.58 5.00
C PHE A 110 -4.06 6.25 4.43
N ASN A 111 -5.12 6.57 5.17
CA ASN A 111 -6.54 6.46 4.79
C ASN A 111 -7.03 5.02 4.57
N MET A 112 -6.32 4.03 5.04
CA MET A 112 -6.72 2.63 4.95
C MET A 112 -7.36 2.15 6.26
N ARG A 113 -8.21 1.12 6.17
CA ARG A 113 -8.86 0.45 7.29
C ARG A 113 -8.45 -1.01 7.30
N PRO A 114 -7.36 -1.38 7.99
CA PRO A 114 -6.83 -2.72 7.89
C PRO A 114 -7.72 -3.75 8.59
N THR A 115 -7.79 -4.93 8.00
CA THR A 115 -8.14 -6.16 8.70
C THR A 115 -6.88 -6.66 9.41
N ILE A 116 -6.97 -6.87 10.74
CA ILE A 116 -5.83 -7.16 11.62
C ILE A 116 -5.92 -8.62 12.06
N GLY A 117 -5.09 -9.49 11.47
CA GLY A 117 -5.16 -10.92 11.68
C GLY A 117 -3.97 -11.51 12.44
N TYR A 118 -4.20 -11.95 13.67
CA TYR A 118 -3.34 -12.84 14.45
C TYR A 118 -4.13 -13.47 15.60
N SER A 119 -3.56 -14.47 16.30
CA SER A 119 -4.29 -15.32 17.25
C SER A 119 -4.97 -14.58 18.40
N SER A 120 -4.36 -13.49 18.88
CA SER A 120 -4.88 -12.62 19.97
C SER A 120 -5.34 -11.25 19.48
N SER A 121 -5.72 -11.13 18.21
CA SER A 121 -6.19 -9.88 17.64
C SER A 121 -7.44 -9.36 18.34
N LYS A 122 -7.48 -8.05 18.60
CA LYS A 122 -8.67 -7.35 19.10
C LYS A 122 -9.85 -7.41 18.11
N GLN A 123 -9.57 -7.56 16.81
CA GLN A 123 -10.58 -7.87 15.81
C GLN A 123 -10.86 -9.38 15.83
N THR A 124 -11.71 -9.81 16.75
CA THR A 124 -12.01 -11.25 16.95
C THR A 124 -12.63 -11.93 15.74
N ASP A 125 -13.26 -11.16 14.86
CA ASP A 125 -13.90 -11.59 13.61
C ASP A 125 -13.02 -11.41 12.36
N TRP A 126 -11.71 -11.17 12.54
CA TRP A 126 -10.80 -10.85 11.41
C TRP A 126 -10.82 -11.88 10.29
N LYS A 127 -11.03 -13.17 10.60
CA LYS A 127 -11.14 -14.22 9.57
C LYS A 127 -12.31 -13.98 8.63
N LYS A 128 -13.48 -13.64 9.21
CA LYS A 128 -14.68 -13.30 8.43
C LYS A 128 -14.47 -12.02 7.64
N ARG A 129 -13.84 -11.00 8.26
CA ARG A 129 -13.52 -9.73 7.58
C ARG A 129 -12.60 -9.95 6.40
N LEU A 130 -11.51 -10.72 6.57
CA LEU A 130 -10.60 -11.05 5.48
C LEU A 130 -11.32 -11.77 4.32
N ALA A 131 -12.19 -12.74 4.63
CA ALA A 131 -12.95 -13.44 3.62
C ALA A 131 -13.91 -12.51 2.85
N ASN A 132 -14.56 -11.57 3.55
CA ASN A 132 -15.43 -10.55 2.95
C ASN A 132 -14.63 -9.55 2.11
N ASP A 133 -13.52 -9.02 2.62
CA ASP A 133 -12.65 -8.09 1.89
C ASP A 133 -12.18 -8.70 0.55
N ILE A 134 -11.76 -9.97 0.59
CA ILE A 134 -11.34 -10.69 -0.62
C ILE A 134 -12.51 -10.89 -1.59
N MET A 135 -13.70 -11.21 -1.09
CA MET A 135 -14.89 -11.39 -1.94
C MET A 135 -15.28 -10.07 -2.59
N ASP A 136 -15.40 -8.99 -1.80
CA ASP A 136 -15.78 -7.66 -2.27
C ASP A 136 -14.74 -7.11 -3.28
N PHE A 137 -13.47 -7.38 -3.02
CA PHE A 137 -12.40 -7.04 -3.96
C PHE A 137 -12.53 -7.82 -5.27
N LYS A 138 -12.77 -9.11 -5.23
CA LYS A 138 -12.96 -9.95 -6.44
C LYS A 138 -14.16 -9.53 -7.26
N LEU A 139 -15.24 -9.14 -6.60
CA LEU A 139 -16.48 -8.66 -7.25
C LEU A 139 -16.40 -7.18 -7.67
N ASP A 140 -15.25 -6.53 -7.50
CA ASP A 140 -15.03 -5.12 -7.82
C ASP A 140 -15.93 -4.14 -7.05
N VAL A 141 -16.46 -4.59 -5.91
CA VAL A 141 -17.24 -3.76 -4.97
C VAL A 141 -16.31 -2.76 -4.28
N ILE A 142 -15.11 -3.18 -3.92
CA ILE A 142 -14.04 -2.33 -3.39
C ILE A 142 -12.81 -2.36 -4.29
N LYS A 143 -12.12 -1.22 -4.38
CA LYS A 143 -10.92 -1.07 -5.21
C LYS A 143 -9.62 -1.36 -4.47
N SER A 144 -9.68 -1.37 -3.14
CA SER A 144 -8.53 -1.67 -2.29
C SER A 144 -8.97 -2.22 -0.95
N PHE A 145 -8.16 -3.08 -0.37
CA PHE A 145 -8.21 -3.43 1.05
C PHE A 145 -6.80 -3.68 1.57
N CYS A 146 -6.63 -3.65 2.89
CA CYS A 146 -5.38 -3.91 3.56
C CYS A 146 -5.57 -5.00 4.62
N PHE A 147 -4.73 -6.02 4.56
CA PHE A 147 -4.63 -7.06 5.58
C PHE A 147 -3.24 -7.02 6.20
N VAL A 148 -3.15 -6.80 7.50
CA VAL A 148 -1.89 -6.80 8.25
C VAL A 148 -1.87 -7.96 9.24
N THR A 149 -0.78 -8.70 9.26
CA THR A 149 -0.71 -9.97 10.00
C THR A 149 0.71 -10.28 10.47
N THR A 150 0.83 -11.27 11.34
CA THR A 150 2.12 -11.85 11.71
C THR A 150 2.54 -12.95 10.74
N ASN A 151 3.86 -13.24 10.69
CA ASN A 151 4.39 -14.34 9.89
C ASN A 151 3.73 -15.70 10.22
N ALA A 152 3.52 -16.00 11.50
CA ALA A 152 2.88 -17.24 11.93
C ALA A 152 1.45 -17.37 11.39
N THR A 153 0.68 -16.28 11.45
CA THR A 153 -0.71 -16.26 10.93
C THR A 153 -0.73 -16.25 9.40
N PHE A 154 0.17 -15.50 8.74
CA PHE A 154 0.31 -15.52 7.29
C PHE A 154 0.54 -16.93 6.75
N SER A 155 1.41 -17.71 7.42
CA SER A 155 1.76 -19.08 7.03
C SER A 155 0.66 -20.11 7.36
N SER A 156 -0.41 -19.71 8.05
CA SER A 156 -1.50 -20.62 8.39
C SER A 156 -2.28 -21.09 7.14
N GLU A 157 -2.77 -22.32 7.19
CA GLU A 157 -3.55 -22.90 6.09
C GLU A 157 -4.76 -22.03 5.73
N TYR A 158 -5.46 -21.49 6.75
CA TYR A 158 -6.61 -20.64 6.52
C TYR A 158 -6.26 -19.40 5.69
N VAL A 159 -5.22 -18.65 6.12
CA VAL A 159 -4.81 -17.42 5.42
C VAL A 159 -4.32 -17.74 4.02
N GLN A 160 -3.48 -18.76 3.85
CA GLN A 160 -2.99 -19.16 2.53
C GLN A 160 -4.13 -19.54 1.59
N LYS A 161 -5.13 -20.26 2.08
CA LYS A 161 -6.34 -20.61 1.30
C LYS A 161 -7.14 -19.36 0.89
N GLN A 162 -7.23 -18.36 1.75
CA GLN A 162 -7.91 -17.10 1.40
C GLN A 162 -7.10 -16.30 0.37
N LEU A 163 -5.81 -16.10 0.59
CA LEU A 163 -4.94 -15.35 -0.30
C LEU A 163 -4.80 -16.02 -1.69
N ASN A 164 -4.95 -17.35 -1.76
CA ASN A 164 -4.98 -18.08 -3.03
C ASN A 164 -6.12 -17.68 -3.97
N LYS A 165 -7.13 -17.01 -3.47
CA LYS A 165 -8.26 -16.51 -4.26
C LYS A 165 -7.95 -15.15 -4.93
N LEU A 166 -6.89 -14.46 -4.52
CA LEU A 166 -6.47 -13.18 -5.07
C LEU A 166 -5.76 -13.36 -6.41
N GLY A 167 -5.89 -12.37 -7.26
CA GLY A 167 -5.26 -12.29 -8.57
C GLY A 167 -3.97 -11.42 -8.55
N PRO A 168 -3.55 -10.96 -9.74
CA PRO A 168 -2.29 -10.22 -9.91
C PRO A 168 -2.26 -8.87 -9.20
N ASP A 169 -3.40 -8.22 -8.99
CA ASP A 169 -3.49 -6.91 -8.33
C ASP A 169 -3.20 -6.97 -6.82
N THR A 170 -2.17 -7.72 -6.42
CA THR A 170 -1.85 -7.97 -5.01
C THR A 170 -0.41 -7.61 -4.72
N LEU A 171 -0.22 -6.73 -3.72
CA LEU A 171 1.07 -6.39 -3.13
C LEU A 171 1.30 -7.20 -1.86
N LEU A 172 2.36 -7.98 -1.83
CA LEU A 172 2.90 -8.55 -0.60
C LEU A 172 4.04 -7.67 -0.09
N MET A 173 3.88 -7.10 1.09
CA MET A 173 4.89 -6.33 1.80
C MET A 173 5.34 -7.08 3.05
N VAL A 174 6.63 -7.29 3.21
CA VAL A 174 7.23 -8.01 4.33
C VAL A 174 8.12 -7.07 5.13
N ASP A 175 7.75 -6.81 6.38
CA ASP A 175 8.54 -5.98 7.28
C ASP A 175 9.62 -6.78 8.00
N GLU A 176 10.73 -6.12 8.35
CA GLU A 176 11.90 -6.71 9.01
C GLU A 176 12.36 -8.02 8.31
N ALA A 177 12.48 -7.95 7.00
CA ALA A 177 12.74 -9.12 6.14
C ALA A 177 13.98 -9.92 6.52
N HIS A 178 14.97 -9.27 7.14
CA HIS A 178 16.18 -9.94 7.66
C HIS A 178 15.88 -10.97 8.78
N ASN A 179 14.77 -10.82 9.51
CA ASN A 179 14.37 -11.76 10.58
C ASN A 179 13.83 -13.09 10.05
N PHE A 180 13.50 -13.19 8.76
CA PHE A 180 12.87 -14.40 8.21
C PHE A 180 13.85 -15.44 7.70
N GLY A 181 15.13 -15.08 7.53
CA GLY A 181 16.12 -15.93 6.87
C GLY A 181 15.84 -16.07 5.35
N ALA A 182 16.89 -16.32 4.57
CA ALA A 182 16.81 -16.28 3.10
C ALA A 182 15.79 -17.27 2.51
N GLU A 183 15.65 -18.46 3.09
CA GLU A 183 14.73 -19.48 2.58
C GLU A 183 13.26 -19.14 2.88
N ASN A 184 12.96 -18.67 4.09
CA ASN A 184 11.61 -18.25 4.46
C ASN A 184 11.20 -17.01 3.66
N LEU A 185 12.10 -16.06 3.48
CA LEU A 185 11.86 -14.88 2.66
C LEU A 185 11.56 -15.26 1.21
N ARG A 186 12.28 -16.23 0.63
CA ARG A 186 11.97 -16.77 -0.71
C ARG A 186 10.58 -17.38 -0.79
N ARG A 187 10.16 -18.12 0.23
CA ARG A 187 8.82 -18.71 0.28
C ARG A 187 7.73 -17.65 0.39
N MET A 188 7.98 -16.60 1.18
CA MET A 188 7.04 -15.49 1.36
C MET A 188 6.95 -14.60 0.11
N LEU A 189 8.08 -14.34 -0.55
CA LEU A 189 8.15 -13.61 -1.81
C LEU A 189 7.79 -14.50 -3.01
N ASN A 190 6.84 -15.42 -2.83
CA ASN A 190 6.35 -16.30 -3.87
C ASN A 190 5.93 -15.49 -5.12
N PRO A 191 6.37 -15.88 -6.34
CA PRO A 191 5.98 -15.24 -7.60
C PRO A 191 4.48 -15.20 -7.88
N LYS A 192 3.68 -15.87 -7.07
CA LYS A 192 2.23 -15.77 -7.05
C LYS A 192 1.71 -14.33 -6.81
N PHE A 193 2.42 -13.55 -5.99
CA PHE A 193 2.13 -12.13 -5.81
C PHE A 193 2.92 -11.35 -6.86
N GLU A 194 2.22 -10.64 -7.72
CA GLU A 194 2.87 -9.88 -8.80
C GLU A 194 3.74 -8.78 -8.23
N TYR A 195 3.25 -8.06 -7.23
CA TYR A 195 3.96 -6.96 -6.59
C TYR A 195 4.51 -7.40 -5.23
N ARG A 196 5.79 -7.13 -5.00
CA ARG A 196 6.50 -7.59 -3.79
C ARG A 196 7.45 -6.52 -3.29
N LEU A 197 7.37 -6.25 -2.00
CA LEU A 197 8.25 -5.31 -1.33
C LEU A 197 8.73 -5.89 0.00
N ALA A 198 10.02 -6.08 0.14
CA ALA A 198 10.62 -6.39 1.41
C ALA A 198 11.20 -5.12 2.04
N LEU A 199 10.98 -4.92 3.33
CA LEU A 199 11.56 -3.84 4.12
C LEU A 199 12.58 -4.44 5.08
N SER A 200 13.79 -3.94 5.06
CA SER A 200 14.88 -4.41 5.91
C SER A 200 15.54 -3.24 6.61
N ALA A 201 15.98 -3.47 7.86
CA ALA A 201 16.86 -2.56 8.58
C ALA A 201 18.28 -3.11 8.51
N THR A 202 19.21 -2.29 8.04
CA THR A 202 20.66 -2.49 8.17
C THR A 202 21.19 -1.90 9.44
#